data_3330fa18aa7379b5a4cc04cdaf902eef
#
_entry.id   3330fa18aa7379b5a4cc04cdaf902eef
#
_cell.length_a   1.000
_cell.length_b   1.000
_cell.length_c   1.000
_cell.angle_alpha   90.00
_cell.angle_beta   90.00
_cell.angle_gamma   90.00
#
_symmetry.space_group_name_H-M   'P 1'
#
loop_
_entity.id
_entity.type
_entity.pdbx_description
1 polymer ?
#
loop_
_entity_poly.entity_id
_entity_poly.type
_entity_poly.pdbx_seq_one_letter_code
_entity_poly.pdbx_strand_id
1 'polypeptide(L)'
;QPYKLDSQLIQHIDTLIRRKLSPEQVCAYLCKHHQITLHHSTIYRYLRQDKSNGSTLWQHLRICSKPYRKRYGSTWTRGKVPNRVGIENRPAIVDQKSRIGDWEADTIVGKGQKSALLTLVERVTRYTIICKLDSLKAEDTARAAVRALKAHKDRVHTITMDNGKEFYQHTKITKALKAETYFCRPYHSWEKGLNENTNGLIRQYFPKQTDFRNISDREIRRVQDELNHRPRKTLGYETPSVLFL
;
A
#
# COMPACT_ATOMS: atom_id res chain seq x y z
N GLN A 1 -28.60 23.74 -5.78
CA GLN A 1 -28.67 23.47 -7.22
C GLN A 1 -27.76 22.28 -7.53
N PRO A 2 -28.20 21.32 -8.36
CA PRO A 2 -27.31 20.26 -8.78
C PRO A 2 -26.17 20.88 -9.58
N TYR A 3 -24.95 20.68 -9.15
CA TYR A 3 -23.74 21.10 -9.90
C TYR A 3 -23.84 20.50 -11.31
N LYS A 4 -24.05 21.33 -12.31
CA LYS A 4 -23.82 20.91 -13.70
C LYS A 4 -22.35 20.66 -13.85
N LEU A 5 -21.98 19.43 -14.16
CA LEU A 5 -20.60 19.09 -14.54
C LEU A 5 -20.33 19.79 -15.88
N ASP A 6 -19.61 20.91 -15.85
CA ASP A 6 -19.11 21.55 -17.06
C ASP A 6 -17.93 20.74 -17.66
N SER A 7 -17.54 21.08 -18.86
CA SER A 7 -16.50 20.36 -19.59
C SER A 7 -15.14 20.41 -18.90
N GLN A 8 -14.80 21.52 -18.23
CA GLN A 8 -13.54 21.66 -17.51
C GLN A 8 -13.49 20.80 -16.26
N LEU A 9 -14.58 20.77 -15.49
CA LEU A 9 -14.70 19.92 -14.30
C LEU A 9 -14.68 18.43 -14.67
N ILE A 10 -15.32 18.04 -15.77
CA ILE A 10 -15.25 16.68 -16.31
C ILE A 10 -13.81 16.29 -16.62
N GLN A 11 -13.03 17.16 -17.30
CA GLN A 11 -11.61 16.89 -17.58
C GLN A 11 -10.79 16.67 -16.30
N HIS A 12 -11.02 17.48 -15.26
CA HIS A 12 -10.37 17.29 -13.97
C HIS A 12 -10.74 15.94 -13.34
N ILE A 13 -12.04 15.60 -13.30
CA ILE A 13 -12.53 14.33 -12.77
C ILE A 13 -11.89 13.16 -13.53
N ASP A 14 -11.91 13.18 -14.85
CA ASP A 14 -11.37 12.13 -15.70
C ASP A 14 -9.88 11.92 -15.45
N THR A 15 -9.12 13.01 -15.39
CA THR A 15 -7.67 12.97 -15.10
C THR A 15 -7.40 12.30 -13.75
N LEU A 16 -8.14 12.68 -12.71
CA LEU A 16 -7.95 12.15 -11.36
C LEU A 16 -8.41 10.69 -11.25
N ILE A 17 -9.51 10.31 -11.91
CA ILE A 17 -9.96 8.91 -11.97
C ILE A 17 -8.94 8.03 -12.71
N ARG A 18 -8.38 8.50 -13.83
CA ARG A 18 -7.30 7.79 -14.56
C ARG A 18 -6.06 7.61 -13.70
N ARG A 19 -5.75 8.55 -12.81
CA ARG A 19 -4.73 8.42 -11.76
C ARG A 19 -5.15 7.49 -10.61
N LYS A 20 -6.27 6.78 -10.75
CA LYS A 20 -6.81 5.77 -9.82
C LYS A 20 -7.26 6.32 -8.47
N LEU A 21 -7.59 7.62 -8.38
CA LEU A 21 -8.24 8.18 -7.20
C LEU A 21 -9.67 7.65 -7.10
N SER A 22 -10.15 7.44 -5.88
CA SER A 22 -11.58 7.14 -5.65
C SER A 22 -12.42 8.43 -5.79
N PRO A 23 -13.73 8.34 -6.08
CA PRO A 23 -14.60 9.51 -6.11
C PRO A 23 -14.52 10.40 -4.86
N GLU A 24 -14.41 9.83 -3.66
CA GLU A 24 -14.18 10.60 -2.43
C GLU A 24 -12.86 11.37 -2.45
N GLN A 25 -11.77 10.74 -2.93
CA GLN A 25 -10.46 11.37 -3.05
C GLN A 25 -10.46 12.47 -4.12
N VAL A 26 -11.20 12.27 -5.21
CA VAL A 26 -11.39 13.29 -6.25
C VAL A 26 -12.10 14.50 -5.66
N CYS A 27 -13.19 14.31 -4.91
CA CYS A 27 -13.89 15.43 -4.25
C CYS A 27 -12.98 16.20 -3.30
N ALA A 28 -12.20 15.50 -2.47
CA ALA A 28 -11.26 16.15 -1.56
C ALA A 28 -10.15 16.91 -2.30
N TYR A 29 -9.62 16.35 -3.38
CA TYR A 29 -8.64 17.01 -4.22
C TYR A 29 -9.18 18.30 -4.86
N LEU A 30 -10.38 18.22 -5.45
CA LEU A 30 -11.06 19.38 -6.08
C LEU A 30 -11.37 20.46 -5.04
N CYS A 31 -11.81 20.08 -3.85
CA CYS A 31 -12.05 21.04 -2.77
C CYS A 31 -10.76 21.77 -2.36
N LYS A 32 -9.66 21.01 -2.15
CA LYS A 32 -8.39 21.56 -1.67
C LYS A 32 -7.67 22.44 -2.71
N HIS A 33 -7.67 22.03 -3.98
CA HIS A 33 -6.85 22.66 -5.03
C HIS A 33 -7.61 23.59 -5.96
N HIS A 34 -8.93 23.41 -6.08
CA HIS A 34 -9.77 24.16 -7.00
C HIS A 34 -10.96 24.86 -6.32
N GLN A 35 -11.09 24.69 -4.99
CA GLN A 35 -12.22 25.24 -4.20
C GLN A 35 -13.61 24.78 -4.70
N ILE A 36 -13.64 23.62 -5.37
CA ILE A 36 -14.87 23.02 -5.91
C ILE A 36 -15.38 21.97 -4.93
N THR A 37 -16.56 22.19 -4.36
CA THR A 37 -17.21 21.25 -3.45
C THR A 37 -18.20 20.37 -4.21
N LEU A 38 -17.92 19.07 -4.27
CA LEU A 38 -18.76 18.06 -4.87
C LEU A 38 -19.05 16.91 -3.90
N HIS A 39 -20.22 16.32 -4.00
CA HIS A 39 -20.49 15.06 -3.33
C HIS A 39 -20.05 13.88 -4.21
N HIS A 40 -19.41 12.89 -3.64
CA HIS A 40 -18.87 11.74 -4.36
C HIS A 40 -19.91 10.95 -5.17
N SER A 41 -21.22 10.99 -4.75
CA SER A 41 -22.30 10.37 -5.50
C SER A 41 -22.50 10.99 -6.89
N THR A 42 -22.17 12.28 -7.07
CA THR A 42 -22.22 12.96 -8.37
C THR A 42 -21.20 12.34 -9.33
N ILE A 43 -19.99 12.08 -8.84
CA ILE A 43 -18.94 11.42 -9.64
C ILE A 43 -19.33 9.97 -9.93
N TYR A 44 -19.91 9.23 -8.97
CA TYR A 44 -20.38 7.87 -9.23
C TYR A 44 -21.52 7.85 -10.29
N ARG A 45 -22.40 8.85 -10.28
CA ARG A 45 -23.47 8.98 -11.30
C ARG A 45 -22.86 9.23 -12.67
N TYR A 46 -21.92 10.15 -12.75
CA TYR A 46 -21.17 10.42 -13.98
C TYR A 46 -20.50 9.17 -14.52
N LEU A 47 -19.74 8.42 -13.69
CA LEU A 47 -19.07 7.19 -14.10
C LEU A 47 -20.02 6.08 -14.55
N ARG A 48 -21.25 6.02 -13.99
CA ARG A 48 -22.29 5.06 -14.45
C ARG A 48 -22.80 5.43 -15.84
N GLN A 49 -23.06 6.72 -16.07
CA GLN A 49 -23.50 7.22 -17.37
C GLN A 49 -22.42 7.03 -18.42
N ASP A 50 -21.16 7.35 -18.09
CA ASP A 50 -19.99 7.14 -18.93
C ASP A 50 -19.84 5.65 -19.31
N LYS A 51 -20.02 4.74 -18.35
CA LYS A 51 -20.04 3.30 -18.60
C LYS A 51 -21.17 2.88 -19.54
N SER A 52 -22.39 3.42 -19.38
CA SER A 52 -23.53 3.11 -20.27
C SER A 52 -23.30 3.58 -21.69
N ASN A 53 -22.49 4.63 -21.88
CA ASN A 53 -22.08 5.16 -23.16
C ASN A 53 -20.87 4.40 -23.79
N GLY A 54 -20.46 3.25 -23.19
CA GLY A 54 -19.39 2.42 -23.73
C GLY A 54 -17.97 2.81 -23.32
N SER A 55 -17.80 3.81 -22.47
CA SER A 55 -16.49 4.25 -21.98
C SER A 55 -15.87 3.27 -20.98
N THR A 56 -14.56 3.40 -20.78
CA THR A 56 -13.74 2.54 -19.90
C THR A 56 -13.27 3.24 -18.62
N LEU A 57 -13.67 4.48 -18.37
CA LEU A 57 -13.16 5.27 -17.25
C LEU A 57 -13.44 4.59 -15.88
N TRP A 58 -14.58 3.96 -15.71
CA TRP A 58 -14.95 3.19 -14.52
C TRP A 58 -13.98 2.06 -14.15
N GLN A 59 -13.21 1.55 -15.13
CA GLN A 59 -12.21 0.49 -14.91
C GLN A 59 -11.02 0.95 -14.07
N HIS A 60 -10.80 2.25 -13.96
CA HIS A 60 -9.77 2.83 -13.11
C HIS A 60 -10.13 2.82 -11.62
N LEU A 61 -11.38 2.55 -11.26
CA LEU A 61 -11.79 2.39 -9.87
C LEU A 61 -11.18 1.13 -9.24
N ARG A 62 -10.95 1.17 -7.93
CA ARG A 62 -10.35 0.05 -7.19
C ARG A 62 -11.23 -1.22 -7.21
N ILE A 63 -12.54 -1.05 -7.17
CA ILE A 63 -13.51 -2.15 -7.15
C ILE A 63 -14.33 -2.10 -8.43
N CYS A 64 -13.94 -2.94 -9.37
CA CYS A 64 -14.67 -3.14 -10.61
C CYS A 64 -15.28 -4.55 -10.56
N SER A 65 -16.51 -4.68 -10.06
CA SER A 65 -17.31 -5.93 -10.10
C SER A 65 -16.51 -7.21 -9.77
N LYS A 66 -15.81 -7.23 -8.63
CA LYS A 66 -15.10 -8.43 -8.18
C LYS A 66 -16.13 -9.47 -7.68
N PRO A 67 -16.16 -10.68 -8.24
CA PRO A 67 -17.00 -11.74 -7.70
C PRO A 67 -16.58 -12.08 -6.26
N TYR A 68 -17.56 -12.34 -5.41
CA TYR A 68 -17.33 -12.84 -4.06
C TYR A 68 -16.58 -14.17 -4.12
N ARG A 69 -15.42 -14.26 -3.46
CA ARG A 69 -14.66 -15.51 -3.34
C ARG A 69 -14.76 -16.01 -1.91
N LYS A 70 -15.30 -17.23 -1.74
CA LYS A 70 -15.19 -17.94 -0.48
C LYS A 70 -13.71 -18.14 -0.13
N ARG A 71 -13.34 -17.79 1.10
CA ARG A 71 -11.99 -18.09 1.63
C ARG A 71 -12.00 -19.56 2.07
N TYR A 72 -11.30 -20.40 1.34
CA TYR A 72 -10.95 -21.73 1.82
C TYR A 72 -9.73 -21.59 2.72
N GLY A 73 -9.80 -22.16 3.92
CA GLY A 73 -8.65 -22.21 4.83
C GLY A 73 -7.53 -23.05 4.20
N SER A 74 -6.33 -22.52 4.16
CA SER A 74 -5.13 -23.27 3.78
C SER A 74 -4.41 -23.72 5.05
N THR A 75 -4.24 -25.00 5.22
CA THR A 75 -3.41 -25.63 6.26
C THR A 75 -1.93 -25.58 5.82
N TRP A 76 -1.31 -24.40 5.84
CA TRP A 76 0.12 -24.29 5.60
C TRP A 76 0.85 -24.29 6.93
N THR A 77 1.60 -25.35 7.20
CA THR A 77 2.61 -25.41 8.28
C THR A 77 3.78 -24.51 7.89
N ARG A 78 3.77 -23.27 8.37
CA ARG A 78 4.92 -22.34 8.23
C ARG A 78 5.97 -22.73 9.26
N GLY A 79 7.24 -22.84 8.83
CA GLY A 79 8.37 -23.07 9.73
C GLY A 79 8.47 -21.93 10.77
N LYS A 80 9.05 -22.21 11.94
CA LYS A 80 9.28 -21.20 12.97
C LYS A 80 10.40 -20.26 12.53
N VAL A 81 10.18 -18.95 12.59
CA VAL A 81 11.21 -17.92 12.36
C VAL A 81 12.23 -17.99 13.52
N PRO A 82 13.54 -18.12 13.26
CA PRO A 82 14.54 -18.13 14.31
C PRO A 82 14.59 -16.80 15.08
N ASN A 83 14.80 -16.85 16.38
CA ASN A 83 14.93 -15.66 17.26
C ASN A 83 13.76 -14.66 17.14
N ARG A 84 12.57 -15.17 16.87
CA ARG A 84 11.35 -14.37 16.68
C ARG A 84 10.92 -13.72 18.00
N VAL A 85 10.63 -12.40 17.95
CA VAL A 85 9.91 -11.69 19.01
C VAL A 85 8.46 -11.54 18.54
N GLY A 86 7.51 -12.02 19.32
CA GLY A 86 6.09 -11.96 18.99
C GLY A 86 5.53 -10.54 19.14
N ILE A 87 4.46 -10.24 18.40
CA ILE A 87 3.78 -8.93 18.41
C ILE A 87 3.25 -8.55 19.80
N GLU A 88 3.00 -9.51 20.66
CA GLU A 88 2.58 -9.31 22.06
C GLU A 88 3.63 -8.56 22.90
N ASN A 89 4.90 -8.60 22.49
CA ASN A 89 6.00 -7.87 23.14
C ASN A 89 6.24 -6.49 22.51
N ARG A 90 5.44 -6.10 21.50
CA ARG A 90 5.59 -4.83 20.81
C ARG A 90 5.11 -3.70 21.73
N PRO A 91 5.84 -2.57 21.86
CA PRO A 91 5.44 -1.44 22.69
C PRO A 91 4.06 -0.90 22.30
N ALA A 92 3.22 -0.59 23.30
CA ALA A 92 1.85 -0.10 23.10
C ALA A 92 1.76 1.17 22.23
N ILE A 93 2.79 2.02 22.26
CA ILE A 93 2.88 3.24 21.44
C ILE A 93 2.74 2.94 19.93
N VAL A 94 3.18 1.75 19.49
CA VAL A 94 3.05 1.33 18.09
C VAL A 94 1.58 1.12 17.70
N ASP A 95 0.77 0.60 18.61
CA ASP A 95 -0.66 0.37 18.39
C ASP A 95 -1.46 1.67 18.48
N GLN A 96 -1.03 2.58 19.34
CA GLN A 96 -1.59 3.93 19.47
C GLN A 96 -1.36 4.78 18.21
N LYS A 97 -0.36 4.43 17.38
CA LYS A 97 0.03 5.19 16.16
C LYS A 97 0.32 6.66 16.48
N SER A 98 0.98 6.92 17.59
CA SER A 98 1.23 8.27 18.11
C SER A 98 2.61 8.81 17.72
N ARG A 99 3.48 7.98 17.13
CA ARG A 99 4.80 8.40 16.61
C ARG A 99 5.03 7.89 15.20
N ILE A 100 5.78 8.65 14.42
CA ILE A 100 6.27 8.23 13.09
C ILE A 100 7.50 7.33 13.29
N GLY A 101 7.63 6.29 12.45
CA GLY A 101 8.79 5.41 12.43
C GLY A 101 8.49 3.97 12.82
N ASP A 102 7.23 3.61 12.95
CA ASP A 102 6.79 2.24 13.14
C ASP A 102 6.27 1.68 11.81
N TRP A 103 6.94 0.65 11.29
CA TRP A 103 6.72 0.12 9.94
C TRP A 103 6.04 -1.24 9.94
N GLU A 104 5.30 -1.53 8.88
CA GLU A 104 4.83 -2.87 8.54
C GLU A 104 5.55 -3.33 7.26
N ALA A 105 6.11 -4.54 7.25
CA ALA A 105 6.75 -5.15 6.10
C ALA A 105 5.96 -6.35 5.59
N ASP A 106 5.83 -6.48 4.27
CA ASP A 106 5.16 -7.58 3.60
C ASP A 106 5.75 -7.81 2.21
N THR A 107 5.42 -8.93 1.58
CA THR A 107 5.82 -9.23 0.21
C THR A 107 4.62 -9.39 -0.73
N ILE A 108 4.75 -8.90 -1.94
CA ILE A 108 3.78 -9.11 -3.02
C ILE A 108 4.41 -10.07 -4.02
N VAL A 109 4.00 -11.33 -3.98
CA VAL A 109 4.53 -12.37 -4.86
C VAL A 109 3.98 -12.22 -6.28
N GLY A 110 4.86 -12.30 -7.28
CA GLY A 110 4.56 -12.22 -8.70
C GLY A 110 4.14 -13.57 -9.32
N LYS A 111 4.07 -13.57 -10.64
CA LYS A 111 3.69 -14.76 -11.43
C LYS A 111 4.61 -15.95 -11.13
N GLY A 112 4.00 -17.10 -10.88
CA GLY A 112 4.75 -18.35 -10.65
C GLY A 112 5.69 -18.32 -9.45
N GLN A 113 5.57 -17.37 -8.53
CA GLN A 113 6.43 -17.16 -7.35
C GLN A 113 7.92 -16.91 -7.70
N LYS A 114 8.20 -16.48 -8.94
CA LYS A 114 9.57 -16.26 -9.46
C LYS A 114 10.08 -14.84 -9.22
N SER A 115 9.24 -13.95 -8.75
CA SER A 115 9.57 -12.53 -8.49
C SER A 115 8.67 -11.99 -7.39
N ALA A 116 9.12 -10.94 -6.70
CA ALA A 116 8.33 -10.29 -5.67
C ALA A 116 8.67 -8.80 -5.52
N LEU A 117 7.80 -8.09 -4.83
CA LEU A 117 8.06 -6.76 -4.28
C LEU A 117 8.04 -6.85 -2.77
N LEU A 118 9.01 -6.23 -2.11
CA LEU A 118 8.94 -5.90 -0.69
C LEU A 118 8.17 -4.60 -0.54
N THR A 119 7.19 -4.56 0.34
CA THR A 119 6.44 -3.36 0.70
C THR A 119 6.69 -3.00 2.15
N LEU A 120 7.06 -1.76 2.39
CA LEU A 120 7.29 -1.20 3.71
C LEU A 120 6.30 -0.03 3.87
N VAL A 121 5.44 -0.08 4.89
CA VAL A 121 4.39 0.92 5.11
C VAL A 121 4.54 1.50 6.51
N GLU A 122 4.73 2.81 6.60
CA GLU A 122 4.78 3.52 7.87
C GLU A 122 3.36 3.65 8.45
N ARG A 123 3.21 3.37 9.76
CA ARG A 123 1.90 3.12 10.37
C ARG A 123 1.05 4.36 10.60
N VAL A 124 1.66 5.51 10.82
CA VAL A 124 0.96 6.79 11.05
C VAL A 124 0.62 7.46 9.75
N THR A 125 1.63 7.76 8.95
CA THR A 125 1.54 8.57 7.72
C THR A 125 1.08 7.78 6.50
N ARG A 126 1.12 6.44 6.56
CA ARG A 126 0.87 5.55 5.41
C ARG A 126 1.93 5.67 4.32
N TYR A 127 3.07 6.31 4.62
CA TYR A 127 4.17 6.40 3.67
C TYR A 127 4.62 5.00 3.26
N THR A 128 4.74 4.79 1.96
CA THR A 128 4.97 3.47 1.38
C THR A 128 6.28 3.46 0.61
N ILE A 129 7.13 2.48 0.87
CA ILE A 129 8.32 2.20 0.07
C ILE A 129 8.11 0.84 -0.60
N ILE A 130 8.42 0.76 -1.89
CA ILE A 130 8.28 -0.45 -2.69
C ILE A 130 9.64 -0.81 -3.28
N CYS A 131 10.12 -2.01 -2.99
CA CYS A 131 11.40 -2.50 -3.51
C CYS A 131 11.20 -3.76 -4.35
N LYS A 132 11.81 -3.80 -5.52
CA LYS A 132 11.94 -5.04 -6.28
C LYS A 132 12.90 -5.98 -5.56
N LEU A 133 12.51 -7.24 -5.44
CA LEU A 133 13.37 -8.28 -4.90
C LEU A 133 13.97 -9.09 -6.05
N ASP A 134 15.27 -9.34 -5.95
CA ASP A 134 15.99 -10.19 -6.90
C ASP A 134 15.55 -11.65 -6.76
N SER A 135 15.21 -12.06 -5.53
CA SER A 135 14.63 -13.36 -5.23
C SER A 135 13.80 -13.31 -3.93
N LEU A 136 13.07 -14.40 -3.63
CA LEU A 136 12.35 -14.57 -2.35
C LEU A 136 13.22 -15.07 -1.21
N LYS A 137 14.56 -15.07 -1.36
CA LYS A 137 15.48 -15.46 -0.30
C LYS A 137 15.49 -14.41 0.81
N ALA A 138 15.59 -14.89 2.05
CA ALA A 138 15.61 -14.02 3.23
C ALA A 138 16.75 -13.00 3.21
N GLU A 139 17.89 -13.35 2.62
CA GLU A 139 19.04 -12.47 2.45
C GLU A 139 18.72 -11.27 1.57
N ASP A 140 18.08 -11.50 0.42
CA ASP A 140 17.72 -10.44 -0.53
C ASP A 140 16.66 -9.52 0.06
N THR A 141 15.69 -10.09 0.78
CA THR A 141 14.65 -9.32 1.50
C THR A 141 15.28 -8.43 2.58
N ALA A 142 16.21 -8.98 3.39
CA ALA A 142 16.88 -8.20 4.43
C ALA A 142 17.72 -7.07 3.82
N ARG A 143 18.50 -7.37 2.76
CA ARG A 143 19.30 -6.36 2.04
C ARG A 143 18.43 -5.25 1.45
N ALA A 144 17.32 -5.62 0.84
CA ALA A 144 16.36 -4.65 0.26
C ALA A 144 15.73 -3.77 1.34
N ALA A 145 15.29 -4.35 2.47
CA ALA A 145 14.72 -3.60 3.59
C ALA A 145 15.73 -2.60 4.18
N VAL A 146 16.96 -3.05 4.43
CA VAL A 146 18.03 -2.18 4.95
C VAL A 146 18.32 -1.04 3.98
N ARG A 147 18.50 -1.33 2.69
CA ARG A 147 18.77 -0.32 1.66
C ARG A 147 17.66 0.73 1.59
N ALA A 148 16.41 0.27 1.63
CA ALA A 148 15.23 1.13 1.52
C ALA A 148 15.07 2.07 2.73
N LEU A 149 15.30 1.57 3.94
CA LEU A 149 15.08 2.32 5.17
C LEU A 149 16.31 3.10 5.64
N LYS A 150 17.48 2.88 5.03
CA LYS A 150 18.75 3.53 5.44
C LYS A 150 18.67 5.05 5.41
N ALA A 151 18.01 5.63 4.40
CA ALA A 151 17.83 7.07 4.28
C ALA A 151 16.89 7.66 5.36
N HIS A 152 16.09 6.81 5.99
CA HIS A 152 15.13 7.19 7.02
C HIS A 152 15.48 6.59 8.39
N LYS A 153 16.74 6.20 8.61
CA LYS A 153 17.16 5.41 9.77
C LYS A 153 16.70 6.00 11.10
N ASP A 154 16.73 7.33 11.23
CA ASP A 154 16.32 8.03 12.46
C ASP A 154 14.79 8.00 12.68
N ARG A 155 14.04 7.60 11.66
CA ARG A 155 12.58 7.39 11.67
C ARG A 155 12.22 5.90 11.49
N VAL A 156 13.05 4.99 12.02
CA VAL A 156 12.78 3.55 12.03
C VAL A 156 12.96 3.03 13.44
N HIS A 157 11.85 2.86 14.15
CA HIS A 157 11.82 2.37 15.53
C HIS A 157 11.48 0.89 15.58
N THR A 158 10.40 0.51 14.89
CA THR A 158 9.98 -0.89 14.85
C THR A 158 9.58 -1.32 13.44
N ILE A 159 9.71 -2.62 13.15
CA ILE A 159 9.23 -3.21 11.90
C ILE A 159 8.42 -4.47 12.25
N THR A 160 7.15 -4.47 11.89
CA THR A 160 6.26 -5.62 12.08
C THR A 160 6.18 -6.45 10.81
N MET A 161 6.42 -7.76 10.94
CA MET A 161 6.49 -8.72 9.82
C MET A 161 5.52 -9.87 10.04
N ASP A 162 5.20 -10.61 8.98
CA ASP A 162 4.56 -11.92 9.14
C ASP A 162 5.62 -13.03 9.35
N ASN A 163 5.14 -14.27 9.55
CA ASN A 163 6.00 -15.42 9.76
C ASN A 163 6.50 -16.04 8.44
N GLY A 164 6.64 -15.26 7.37
CA GLY A 164 7.16 -15.70 6.09
C GLY A 164 8.65 -16.07 6.16
N LYS A 165 9.08 -17.07 5.38
CA LYS A 165 10.48 -17.51 5.30
C LYS A 165 11.40 -16.39 4.78
N GLU A 166 10.87 -15.47 4.00
CA GLU A 166 11.56 -14.29 3.47
C GLU A 166 12.04 -13.34 4.57
N PHE A 167 11.51 -13.44 5.80
CA PHE A 167 11.93 -12.62 6.94
C PHE A 167 12.86 -13.34 7.92
N TYR A 168 13.36 -14.54 7.60
CA TYR A 168 14.26 -15.28 8.50
C TYR A 168 15.56 -14.55 8.83
N GLN A 169 15.99 -13.60 8.01
CA GLN A 169 17.19 -12.78 8.26
C GLN A 169 16.86 -11.42 8.92
N HIS A 170 15.72 -11.31 9.64
CA HIS A 170 15.30 -10.09 10.31
C HIS A 170 16.33 -9.52 11.28
N THR A 171 17.16 -10.38 11.92
CA THR A 171 18.23 -9.95 12.83
C THR A 171 19.29 -9.07 12.14
N LYS A 172 19.52 -9.25 10.82
CA LYS A 172 20.37 -8.36 10.04
C LYS A 172 19.74 -6.99 9.88
N ILE A 173 18.40 -6.92 9.70
CA ILE A 173 17.64 -5.67 9.62
C ILE A 173 17.74 -4.92 10.95
N THR A 174 17.44 -5.62 12.06
CA THR A 174 17.57 -5.07 13.43
C THR A 174 18.94 -4.46 13.68
N LYS A 175 20.02 -5.20 13.38
CA LYS A 175 21.40 -4.72 13.59
C LYS A 175 21.75 -3.51 12.73
N ALA A 176 21.39 -3.53 11.45
CA ALA A 176 21.74 -2.48 10.50
C ALA A 176 20.99 -1.17 10.75
N LEU A 177 19.71 -1.26 11.08
CA LEU A 177 18.83 -0.09 11.29
C LEU A 177 18.76 0.34 12.76
N LYS A 178 19.21 -0.49 13.71
CA LYS A 178 19.04 -0.33 15.16
C LYS A 178 17.54 -0.22 15.52
N ALA A 179 16.70 -0.98 14.83
CA ALA A 179 15.24 -1.00 14.98
C ALA A 179 14.79 -2.39 15.44
N GLU A 180 13.76 -2.45 16.26
CA GLU A 180 13.23 -3.72 16.74
C GLU A 180 12.31 -4.37 15.71
N THR A 181 12.32 -5.71 15.63
CA THR A 181 11.47 -6.46 14.71
C THR A 181 10.48 -7.34 15.46
N TYR A 182 9.21 -7.25 15.09
CA TYR A 182 8.12 -8.01 15.69
C TYR A 182 7.39 -8.83 14.65
N PHE A 183 6.87 -9.99 15.07
CA PHE A 183 6.17 -10.91 14.20
C PHE A 183 4.71 -11.10 14.61
N CYS A 184 3.82 -11.00 13.63
CA CYS A 184 2.41 -11.25 13.83
C CYS A 184 2.15 -12.67 14.34
N ARG A 185 1.04 -12.86 15.05
CA ARG A 185 0.58 -14.20 15.42
C ARG A 185 0.24 -15.01 14.16
N PRO A 186 0.45 -16.31 14.17
CA PRO A 186 0.00 -17.17 13.08
C PRO A 186 -1.51 -16.96 12.83
N TYR A 187 -1.90 -16.89 11.57
CA TYR A 187 -3.29 -16.69 11.12
C TYR A 187 -3.95 -15.35 11.49
N HIS A 188 -3.22 -14.38 12.06
CA HIS A 188 -3.73 -13.06 12.46
C HIS A 188 -3.35 -11.99 11.42
N SER A 189 -3.77 -12.15 10.16
CA SER A 189 -3.44 -11.22 9.07
C SER A 189 -3.91 -9.78 9.32
N TRP A 190 -4.94 -9.58 10.15
CA TRP A 190 -5.45 -8.26 10.52
C TRP A 190 -4.46 -7.42 11.34
N GLU A 191 -3.47 -8.05 11.98
CA GLU A 191 -2.40 -7.34 12.69
C GLU A 191 -1.50 -6.51 11.76
N LYS A 192 -1.54 -6.79 10.43
CA LYS A 192 -0.91 -6.02 9.33
C LYS A 192 -1.94 -5.47 8.34
N GLY A 193 -3.06 -4.95 8.82
CA GLY A 193 -4.13 -4.44 7.96
C GLY A 193 -3.71 -3.31 7.02
N LEU A 194 -2.64 -2.57 7.35
CA LEU A 194 -2.10 -1.52 6.50
C LEU A 194 -1.44 -2.08 5.26
N ASN A 195 -0.59 -3.08 5.43
CA ASN A 195 0.04 -3.74 4.29
C ASN A 195 -1.01 -4.40 3.39
N GLU A 196 -2.02 -5.09 3.95
CA GLU A 196 -3.08 -5.70 3.15
C GLU A 196 -3.79 -4.64 2.29
N ASN A 197 -4.14 -3.49 2.89
CA ASN A 197 -4.77 -2.40 2.15
C ASN A 197 -3.83 -1.82 1.07
N THR A 198 -2.57 -1.55 1.42
CA THR A 198 -1.57 -0.97 0.51
C THR A 198 -1.22 -1.94 -0.62
N ASN A 199 -1.05 -3.21 -0.33
CA ASN A 199 -0.85 -4.25 -1.34
C ASN A 199 -2.05 -4.33 -2.31
N GLY A 200 -3.27 -4.14 -1.79
CA GLY A 200 -4.47 -4.01 -2.62
C GLY A 200 -4.45 -2.78 -3.54
N LEU A 201 -3.83 -1.67 -3.12
CA LEU A 201 -3.63 -0.49 -3.97
C LEU A 201 -2.55 -0.71 -5.02
N ILE A 202 -1.43 -1.33 -4.64
CA ILE A 202 -0.34 -1.70 -5.56
C ILE A 202 -0.88 -2.63 -6.65
N ARG A 203 -1.79 -3.55 -6.30
CA ARG A 203 -2.45 -4.45 -7.26
C ARG A 203 -3.37 -3.77 -8.28
N GLN A 204 -3.71 -2.48 -8.11
CA GLN A 204 -4.37 -1.70 -9.16
C GLN A 204 -3.41 -1.35 -10.31
N TYR A 205 -2.11 -1.29 -10.03
CA TYR A 205 -1.06 -1.02 -11.02
C TYR A 205 -0.43 -2.30 -11.54
N PHE A 206 -0.22 -3.26 -10.64
CA PHE A 206 0.37 -4.57 -10.94
C PHE A 206 -0.63 -5.67 -10.56
N PRO A 207 -1.53 -6.06 -11.47
CA PRO A 207 -2.54 -7.10 -11.21
C PRO A 207 -1.92 -8.42 -10.76
N LYS A 208 -2.75 -9.35 -10.27
CA LYS A 208 -2.30 -10.72 -10.02
C LYS A 208 -1.74 -11.32 -11.32
N GLN A 209 -0.73 -12.17 -11.21
CA GLN A 209 0.02 -12.76 -12.33
C GLN A 209 0.99 -11.79 -13.03
N THR A 210 1.22 -10.59 -12.53
CA THR A 210 2.32 -9.73 -13.02
C THR A 210 3.67 -10.40 -12.71
N ASP A 211 4.53 -10.49 -13.71
CA ASP A 211 5.92 -10.88 -13.51
C ASP A 211 6.78 -9.63 -13.26
N PHE A 212 7.21 -9.44 -12.03
CA PHE A 212 7.97 -8.26 -11.63
C PHE A 212 9.37 -8.19 -12.26
N ARG A 213 9.89 -9.28 -12.81
CA ARG A 213 11.15 -9.25 -13.55
C ARG A 213 11.09 -8.34 -14.78
N ASN A 214 9.90 -8.25 -15.40
CA ASN A 214 9.64 -7.42 -16.57
C ASN A 214 9.23 -5.97 -16.24
N ILE A 215 9.13 -5.64 -14.94
CA ILE A 215 8.81 -4.29 -14.48
C ILE A 215 10.09 -3.57 -14.12
N SER A 216 10.28 -2.38 -14.67
CA SER A 216 11.46 -1.54 -14.38
C SER A 216 11.37 -0.90 -12.99
N ASP A 217 12.53 -0.60 -12.40
CA ASP A 217 12.59 0.15 -11.13
C ASP A 217 11.96 1.54 -11.26
N ARG A 218 11.99 2.13 -12.45
CA ARG A 218 11.34 3.42 -12.74
C ARG A 218 9.82 3.31 -12.61
N GLU A 219 9.22 2.24 -13.11
CA GLU A 219 7.77 1.99 -12.97
C GLU A 219 7.38 1.74 -11.51
N ILE A 220 8.20 0.99 -10.77
CA ILE A 220 7.98 0.75 -9.34
C ILE A 220 8.02 2.06 -8.57
N ARG A 221 9.04 2.91 -8.81
CA ARG A 221 9.14 4.24 -8.20
C ARG A 221 7.93 5.11 -8.56
N ARG A 222 7.53 5.15 -9.84
CA ARG A 222 6.33 5.89 -10.25
C ARG A 222 5.09 5.45 -9.46
N VAL A 223 4.87 4.15 -9.28
CA VAL A 223 3.73 3.64 -8.49
C VAL A 223 3.86 4.02 -7.02
N GLN A 224 5.05 3.93 -6.44
CA GLN A 224 5.33 4.40 -5.08
C GLN A 224 4.96 5.88 -4.91
N ASP A 225 5.40 6.72 -5.83
CA ASP A 225 5.14 8.17 -5.81
C ASP A 225 3.64 8.46 -5.96
N GLU A 226 2.96 7.78 -6.88
CA GLU A 226 1.49 7.87 -7.02
C GLU A 226 0.76 7.52 -5.72
N LEU A 227 1.21 6.50 -5.00
CA LEU A 227 0.62 6.10 -3.73
C LEU A 227 0.92 7.08 -2.60
N ASN A 228 2.11 7.66 -2.56
CA ASN A 228 2.54 8.60 -1.54
C ASN A 228 1.97 10.01 -1.75
N HIS A 229 1.59 10.36 -2.97
CA HIS A 229 0.88 11.62 -3.29
C HIS A 229 -0.64 11.43 -3.40
N ARG A 230 -1.14 10.25 -3.10
CA ARG A 230 -2.58 9.97 -3.12
C ARG A 230 -3.23 10.38 -1.82
N PRO A 231 -4.27 11.27 -1.83
CA PRO A 231 -4.99 11.66 -0.62
C PRO A 231 -5.55 10.46 0.14
N ARG A 232 -5.48 10.46 1.47
CA ARG A 232 -5.97 9.37 2.31
C ARG A 232 -7.07 9.85 3.24
N LYS A 233 -8.27 9.26 3.16
CA LYS A 233 -9.40 9.60 4.04
C LYS A 233 -9.01 9.51 5.53
N THR A 234 -8.24 8.49 5.91
CA THR A 234 -7.76 8.29 7.28
C THR A 234 -6.73 9.32 7.75
N LEU A 235 -6.24 10.17 6.86
CA LEU A 235 -5.31 11.26 7.12
C LEU A 235 -5.98 12.63 6.88
N GLY A 236 -7.31 12.71 6.97
CA GLY A 236 -8.03 13.95 6.65
C GLY A 236 -7.84 14.39 5.19
N TYR A 237 -7.61 13.45 4.29
CA TYR A 237 -7.27 13.66 2.88
C TYR A 237 -5.91 14.33 2.63
N GLU A 238 -5.04 14.40 3.63
CA GLU A 238 -3.63 14.67 3.39
C GLU A 238 -2.95 13.49 2.68
N THR A 239 -1.78 13.77 2.10
CA THR A 239 -0.99 12.76 1.41
C THR A 239 0.10 12.19 2.32
N PRO A 240 0.46 10.89 2.18
CA PRO A 240 1.56 10.30 2.93
C PRO A 240 2.87 11.08 2.85
N SER A 241 3.23 11.61 1.68
CA SER A 241 4.46 12.39 1.49
C SER A 241 4.50 13.63 2.37
N VAL A 242 3.42 14.40 2.42
CA VAL A 242 3.36 15.65 3.22
C VAL A 242 3.51 15.38 4.72
N LEU A 243 3.01 14.23 5.19
CA LEU A 243 3.04 13.91 6.61
C LEU A 243 4.34 13.20 7.03
N PHE A 244 5.04 12.56 6.10
CA PHE A 244 6.25 11.81 6.41
C PHE A 244 7.53 12.61 6.17
N LEU A 245 7.61 13.40 5.09
CA LEU A 245 8.80 14.19 4.72
C LEU A 245 8.82 15.54 5.40
#